data_61dc405514c0464c082268aa50240614
#
_entry.id   61dc405514c0464c082268aa50240614
#
_cell.length_a   1.000
_cell.length_b   1.000
_cell.length_c   1.000
_cell.angle_alpha   90.00
_cell.angle_beta   90.00
_cell.angle_gamma   90.00
#
_symmetry.space_group_name_H-M   'P 1'
#
loop_
_entity.id
_entity.type
_entity.pdbx_description
1 polymer ?
#
loop_
_entity_poly.entity_id
_entity_poly.type
_entity_poly.pdbx_seq_one_letter_code
_entity_poly.pdbx_strand_id
1 'polypeptide(L)'
;VYKLQGASTVIDNKTNRVVAIVGGRSQETDTYTLNRAFQSPRQPGSSIKPLIVYTPALENGYTSETRIPNIDIDAAKQKGVDVKSLSGERLELRNWVERSKNGVAWYIYDDITPDVGMAYLTQMRFASVQAADYYPATSLGGFTTGMTTEEMAGAYAALSDRGQYREPTCIIKMINNQGEDIFEDYESVQV
;
A
#
# COMPACT_ATOMS: atom_id res chain seq x y z
N VAL A 1 24.38 -8.73 19.59
CA VAL A 1 24.08 -7.49 18.86
C VAL A 1 23.22 -7.85 17.65
N TYR A 2 21.99 -7.35 17.57
CA TYR A 2 21.14 -7.56 16.41
C TYR A 2 21.66 -6.76 15.22
N LYS A 3 21.95 -7.44 14.11
CA LYS A 3 22.33 -6.76 12.86
C LYS A 3 21.09 -6.15 12.20
N LEU A 4 21.18 -4.90 11.77
CA LEU A 4 20.16 -4.25 10.97
C LEU A 4 19.90 -5.09 9.70
N GLN A 5 18.63 -5.39 9.45
CA GLN A 5 18.17 -6.13 8.27
C GLN A 5 17.45 -5.20 7.29
N GLY A 6 17.37 -5.61 6.04
CA GLY A 6 16.63 -4.92 4.99
C GLY A 6 16.12 -5.93 3.99
N ALA A 7 15.00 -5.62 3.36
CA ALA A 7 14.42 -6.42 2.28
C ALA A 7 13.97 -5.50 1.14
N SER A 8 13.93 -6.01 -0.06
CA SER A 8 13.54 -5.27 -1.26
C SER A 8 12.89 -6.20 -2.27
N THR A 9 11.89 -5.69 -2.96
CA THR A 9 11.26 -6.35 -4.12
C THR A 9 11.27 -5.38 -5.30
N VAL A 10 11.62 -5.87 -6.48
CA VAL A 10 11.57 -5.13 -7.74
C VAL A 10 10.63 -5.84 -8.70
N ILE A 11 9.66 -5.12 -9.21
CA ILE A 11 8.67 -5.61 -10.18
C ILE A 11 8.85 -4.87 -11.50
N ASP A 12 8.80 -5.60 -12.60
CA ASP A 12 8.67 -5.01 -13.93
C ASP A 12 7.20 -4.62 -14.16
N ASN A 13 6.94 -3.33 -14.25
CA ASN A 13 5.58 -2.78 -14.41
C ASN A 13 4.87 -3.21 -15.71
N LYS A 14 5.61 -3.70 -16.74
CA LYS A 14 4.99 -4.17 -17.99
C LYS A 14 4.48 -5.59 -17.88
N THR A 15 5.19 -6.43 -17.15
CA THR A 15 4.89 -7.87 -17.05
C THR A 15 4.30 -8.24 -15.70
N ASN A 16 4.38 -7.33 -14.73
CA ASN A 16 4.08 -7.56 -13.31
C ASN A 16 4.88 -8.73 -12.69
N ARG A 17 6.05 -9.03 -13.25
CA ARG A 17 6.92 -10.07 -12.73
C ARG A 17 7.90 -9.51 -11.70
N VAL A 18 8.11 -10.28 -10.65
CA VAL A 18 9.20 -10.02 -9.71
C VAL A 18 10.52 -10.34 -10.41
N VAL A 19 11.30 -9.31 -10.72
CA VAL A 19 12.59 -9.43 -11.42
C VAL A 19 13.78 -9.48 -10.46
N ALA A 20 13.60 -9.00 -9.23
CA ALA A 20 14.59 -9.14 -8.17
C ALA A 20 13.91 -9.11 -6.79
N ILE A 21 14.41 -9.94 -5.88
CA ILE A 21 13.97 -9.98 -4.49
C ILE A 21 15.18 -10.19 -3.57
N VAL A 22 15.25 -9.41 -2.50
CA VAL A 22 16.27 -9.54 -1.47
C VAL A 22 15.56 -9.65 -0.13
N GLY A 23 15.66 -10.81 0.52
CA GLY A 23 14.97 -11.11 1.77
C GLY A 23 15.72 -10.72 3.05
N GLY A 24 16.99 -10.29 2.95
CA GLY A 24 17.80 -9.91 4.09
C GLY A 24 19.23 -9.58 3.72
N ARG A 25 20.01 -9.09 4.71
CA ARG A 25 21.46 -8.84 4.57
C ARG A 25 22.24 -10.08 5.02
N SER A 26 23.37 -10.35 4.37
CA SER A 26 24.30 -11.43 4.76
C SER A 26 23.62 -12.80 4.82
N GLN A 27 23.02 -13.22 3.73
CA GLN A 27 22.48 -14.58 3.57
C GLN A 27 23.62 -15.56 3.28
N GLU A 28 24.45 -15.83 4.27
CA GLU A 28 25.72 -16.48 3.98
C GLU A 28 25.65 -18.00 3.95
N THR A 29 24.71 -18.69 4.57
CA THR A 29 24.94 -20.12 4.76
C THR A 29 23.75 -21.04 4.94
N ASP A 30 22.61 -20.57 5.42
CA ASP A 30 21.59 -21.51 5.84
C ASP A 30 20.44 -21.61 4.83
N THR A 31 19.99 -22.83 4.56
CA THR A 31 18.75 -23.08 3.84
C THR A 31 17.56 -22.72 4.73
N TYR A 32 16.44 -22.31 4.11
CA TYR A 32 15.20 -21.96 4.81
C TYR A 32 15.29 -20.70 5.71
N THR A 33 16.14 -19.76 5.37
CA THR A 33 16.18 -18.47 6.06
C THR A 33 14.96 -17.60 5.72
N LEU A 34 14.59 -16.72 6.67
CA LEU A 34 13.46 -15.82 6.53
C LEU A 34 13.65 -14.84 5.35
N ASN A 35 12.80 -14.95 4.34
CA ASN A 35 12.69 -13.94 3.29
C ASN A 35 11.74 -12.81 3.74
N ARG A 36 12.31 -11.72 4.22
CA ARG A 36 11.55 -10.59 4.78
C ARG A 36 10.74 -9.82 3.74
N ALA A 37 11.05 -9.99 2.47
CA ALA A 37 10.37 -9.28 1.40
C ALA A 37 8.89 -9.69 1.26
N PHE A 38 8.55 -10.94 1.61
CA PHE A 38 7.17 -11.44 1.60
C PHE A 38 6.71 -12.16 2.88
N GLN A 39 7.63 -12.42 3.82
CA GLN A 39 7.30 -13.13 5.07
C GLN A 39 7.33 -12.22 6.32
N SER A 40 7.71 -10.95 6.17
CA SER A 40 7.84 -10.04 7.30
C SER A 40 7.12 -8.72 7.03
N PRO A 41 5.81 -8.67 7.27
CA PRO A 41 5.04 -7.44 7.14
C PRO A 41 5.59 -6.34 8.04
N ARG A 42 5.53 -5.10 7.57
CA ARG A 42 5.93 -3.90 8.29
C ARG A 42 4.92 -2.79 8.05
N GLN A 43 4.90 -1.82 8.96
CA GLN A 43 4.06 -0.65 8.81
C GLN A 43 4.49 0.13 7.56
N PRO A 44 3.59 0.35 6.58
CA PRO A 44 3.94 1.05 5.35
C PRO A 44 4.11 2.56 5.56
N GLY A 45 3.58 3.10 6.67
CA GLY A 45 3.57 4.53 6.90
C GLY A 45 2.90 5.28 5.74
N SER A 46 3.37 6.48 5.45
CA SER A 46 2.78 7.34 4.40
C SER A 46 2.85 6.77 2.99
N SER A 47 3.61 5.69 2.74
CA SER A 47 3.61 5.04 1.43
C SER A 47 2.28 4.36 1.08
N ILE A 48 1.41 4.14 2.06
CA ILE A 48 0.07 3.60 1.81
C ILE A 48 -0.92 4.64 1.25
N LYS A 49 -0.70 5.92 1.48
CA LYS A 49 -1.64 6.99 1.13
C LYS A 49 -2.07 7.02 -0.33
N PRO A 50 -1.17 6.84 -1.31
CA PRO A 50 -1.58 6.75 -2.71
C PRO A 50 -2.60 5.63 -2.97
N LEU A 51 -2.48 4.50 -2.28
CA LEU A 51 -3.29 3.31 -2.51
C LEU A 51 -4.70 3.40 -1.89
N ILE A 52 -4.80 3.85 -0.64
CA ILE A 52 -6.07 3.80 0.12
C ILE A 52 -6.71 5.17 0.35
N VAL A 53 -6.00 6.27 0.05
CA VAL A 53 -6.51 7.62 0.26
C VAL A 53 -6.67 8.37 -1.06
N TYR A 54 -5.57 8.58 -1.79
CA TYR A 54 -5.59 9.50 -2.91
C TYR A 54 -6.22 8.89 -4.18
N THR A 55 -5.90 7.65 -4.53
CA THR A 55 -6.54 6.97 -5.67
C THR A 55 -8.05 6.82 -5.45
N PRO A 56 -8.52 6.25 -4.31
CA PRO A 56 -9.95 6.19 -4.03
C PRO A 56 -10.63 7.56 -4.03
N ALA A 57 -10.00 8.60 -3.50
CA ALA A 57 -10.56 9.95 -3.50
C ALA A 57 -10.76 10.49 -4.93
N LEU A 58 -9.78 10.33 -5.80
CA LEU A 58 -9.87 10.78 -7.20
C LEU A 58 -11.02 10.07 -7.94
N GLU A 59 -11.24 8.79 -7.68
CA GLU A 59 -12.35 8.03 -8.26
C GLU A 59 -13.71 8.38 -7.64
N ASN A 60 -13.72 8.94 -6.43
CA ASN A 60 -14.92 9.42 -5.74
C ASN A 60 -15.12 10.94 -5.90
N GLY A 61 -14.64 11.53 -6.98
CA GLY A 61 -14.94 12.90 -7.39
C GLY A 61 -13.98 13.99 -6.90
N TYR A 62 -12.94 13.64 -6.15
CA TYR A 62 -11.85 14.57 -5.90
C TYR A 62 -11.03 14.82 -7.16
N THR A 63 -10.42 15.98 -7.25
CA THR A 63 -9.49 16.34 -8.33
C THR A 63 -8.17 16.87 -7.74
N SER A 64 -7.14 16.97 -8.55
CA SER A 64 -5.87 17.57 -8.14
C SER A 64 -6.01 19.01 -7.59
N GLU A 65 -7.10 19.69 -7.98
CA GLU A 65 -7.39 21.10 -7.63
C GLU A 65 -8.40 21.22 -6.49
N THR A 66 -8.98 20.09 -6.03
CA THR A 66 -9.90 20.11 -4.88
C THR A 66 -9.20 20.71 -3.67
N ARG A 67 -9.81 21.74 -3.08
CA ARG A 67 -9.24 22.46 -1.93
C ARG A 67 -9.65 21.78 -0.63
N ILE A 68 -8.67 21.27 0.09
CA ILE A 68 -8.86 20.47 1.30
C ILE A 68 -8.22 21.20 2.50
N PRO A 69 -8.88 21.22 3.67
CA PRO A 69 -8.29 21.77 4.87
C PRO A 69 -7.19 20.86 5.43
N ASN A 70 -6.12 21.46 5.90
CA ASN A 70 -5.18 20.74 6.77
C ASN A 70 -5.76 20.67 8.18
N ILE A 71 -5.88 19.47 8.71
CA ILE A 71 -6.38 19.24 10.07
C ILE A 71 -5.22 19.06 11.03
N ASP A 72 -5.29 19.72 12.19
CA ASP A 72 -4.35 19.49 13.27
C ASP A 72 -4.82 18.31 14.15
N ILE A 73 -4.39 17.11 13.78
CA ILE A 73 -4.77 15.88 14.48
C ILE A 73 -4.28 15.88 15.92
N ASP A 74 -3.08 16.35 16.17
CA ASP A 74 -2.49 16.32 17.51
C ASP A 74 -3.16 17.31 18.45
N ALA A 75 -3.45 18.51 17.96
CA ALA A 75 -4.22 19.50 18.72
C ALA A 75 -5.65 19.02 19.01
N ALA A 76 -6.31 18.34 18.05
CA ALA A 76 -7.63 17.76 18.26
C ALA A 76 -7.62 16.67 19.35
N LYS A 77 -6.63 15.75 19.30
CA LYS A 77 -6.46 14.73 20.34
C LYS A 77 -6.21 15.32 21.71
N GLN A 78 -5.33 16.31 21.82
CA GLN A 78 -5.04 16.98 23.09
C GLN A 78 -6.26 17.69 23.68
N LYS A 79 -7.11 18.28 22.85
CA LYS A 79 -8.33 18.97 23.26
C LYS A 79 -9.53 18.05 23.45
N GLY A 80 -9.43 16.76 23.05
CA GLY A 80 -10.53 15.80 23.11
C GLY A 80 -11.74 16.20 22.24
N VAL A 81 -11.47 16.85 21.11
CA VAL A 81 -12.51 17.29 20.15
C VAL A 81 -12.39 16.55 18.82
N ASP A 82 -13.44 16.63 18.00
CA ASP A 82 -13.41 16.06 16.65
C ASP A 82 -12.25 16.66 15.86
N VAL A 83 -11.50 15.80 15.18
CA VAL A 83 -10.34 16.21 14.36
C VAL A 83 -10.71 17.23 13.27
N LYS A 84 -11.93 17.14 12.73
CA LYS A 84 -12.42 18.08 11.69
C LYS A 84 -12.73 19.48 12.24
N SER A 85 -12.90 19.62 13.56
CA SER A 85 -13.20 20.91 14.21
C SER A 85 -12.02 21.88 14.23
N LEU A 86 -10.79 21.38 14.02
CA LEU A 86 -9.55 22.16 14.04
C LEU A 86 -8.91 22.21 12.64
N SER A 87 -9.70 22.60 11.64
CA SER A 87 -9.20 22.77 10.27
C SER A 87 -8.35 24.05 10.14
N GLY A 88 -7.21 23.90 9.49
CA GLY A 88 -6.28 24.99 9.19
C GLY A 88 -6.34 25.46 7.75
N GLU A 89 -5.19 25.83 7.19
CA GLU A 89 -5.02 26.27 5.82
C GLU A 89 -5.66 25.34 4.79
N ARG A 90 -6.27 25.90 3.75
CA ARG A 90 -6.86 25.13 2.63
C ARG A 90 -6.04 25.33 1.38
N LEU A 91 -5.40 24.24 0.90
CA LEU A 91 -4.69 24.21 -0.37
C LEU A 91 -5.27 23.14 -1.29
N GLU A 92 -4.85 23.15 -2.54
CA GLU A 92 -5.20 22.13 -3.51
C GLU A 92 -4.61 20.77 -3.15
N LEU A 93 -5.31 19.70 -3.47
CA LEU A 93 -4.90 18.31 -3.16
C LEU A 93 -3.46 18.02 -3.62
N ARG A 94 -3.08 18.47 -4.84
CA ARG A 94 -1.71 18.26 -5.36
C ARG A 94 -0.63 18.76 -4.41
N ASN A 95 -0.82 19.93 -3.78
CA ASN A 95 0.14 20.51 -2.85
C ASN A 95 0.25 19.70 -1.55
N TRP A 96 -0.85 19.10 -1.14
CA TRP A 96 -0.87 18.26 0.06
C TRP A 96 -0.24 16.89 -0.16
N VAL A 97 -0.43 16.31 -1.36
CA VAL A 97 0.21 15.05 -1.76
C VAL A 97 1.73 15.19 -1.74
N GLU A 98 2.28 16.27 -2.34
CA GLU A 98 3.71 16.58 -2.32
C GLU A 98 4.28 16.66 -0.90
N ARG A 99 3.52 17.23 0.03
CA ARG A 99 3.94 17.43 1.42
C ARG A 99 3.61 16.23 2.31
N SER A 100 2.92 15.23 1.80
CA SER A 100 2.47 14.03 2.55
C SER A 100 1.78 14.37 3.87
N LYS A 101 0.92 15.39 3.92
CA LYS A 101 0.30 15.89 5.16
C LYS A 101 -0.67 14.87 5.77
N ASN A 102 -0.44 14.54 7.03
CA ASN A 102 -1.24 13.56 7.76
C ASN A 102 -2.68 14.00 7.97
N GLY A 103 -2.89 15.26 8.38
CA GLY A 103 -4.24 15.79 8.60
C GLY A 103 -5.12 15.76 7.35
N VAL A 104 -4.53 15.97 6.19
CA VAL A 104 -5.24 15.91 4.91
C VAL A 104 -5.57 14.47 4.53
N ALA A 105 -4.62 13.55 4.68
CA ALA A 105 -4.87 12.13 4.42
C ALA A 105 -5.99 11.59 5.32
N TRP A 106 -5.95 11.93 6.60
CA TRP A 106 -7.03 11.60 7.55
C TRP A 106 -8.38 12.15 7.12
N TYR A 107 -8.42 13.46 6.77
CA TYR A 107 -9.67 14.13 6.35
C TYR A 107 -10.30 13.43 5.15
N ILE A 108 -9.50 13.20 4.11
CA ILE A 108 -9.98 12.56 2.87
C ILE A 108 -10.47 11.15 3.16
N TYR A 109 -9.67 10.36 3.88
CA TYR A 109 -9.98 8.96 4.18
C TYR A 109 -11.25 8.80 5.02
N ASP A 110 -11.46 9.70 5.97
CA ASP A 110 -12.67 9.74 6.77
C ASP A 110 -13.90 10.19 5.94
N ASP A 111 -13.69 11.07 4.96
CA ASP A 111 -14.74 11.57 4.06
C ASP A 111 -15.21 10.49 3.06
N ILE A 112 -14.27 9.77 2.43
CA ILE A 112 -14.59 8.66 1.52
C ILE A 112 -14.96 7.37 2.26
N THR A 113 -14.80 7.30 3.55
CA THR A 113 -14.91 6.18 4.49
C THR A 113 -13.77 5.16 4.41
N PRO A 114 -13.37 4.57 5.55
CA PRO A 114 -12.36 3.51 5.58
C PRO A 114 -12.68 2.31 4.68
N ASP A 115 -13.95 1.93 4.57
CA ASP A 115 -14.38 0.79 3.75
C ASP A 115 -14.00 0.96 2.27
N VAL A 116 -14.18 2.17 1.73
CA VAL A 116 -13.80 2.48 0.35
C VAL A 116 -12.30 2.34 0.15
N GLY A 117 -11.48 2.94 1.03
CA GLY A 117 -10.02 2.83 0.92
C GLY A 117 -9.51 1.40 1.08
N MET A 118 -10.06 0.66 2.05
CA MET A 118 -9.64 -0.72 2.34
C MET A 118 -10.08 -1.72 1.26
N ALA A 119 -11.13 -1.42 0.50
CA ALA A 119 -11.56 -2.26 -0.62
C ALA A 119 -10.45 -2.44 -1.67
N TYR A 120 -9.63 -1.41 -1.90
CA TYR A 120 -8.48 -1.49 -2.82
C TYR A 120 -7.44 -2.51 -2.35
N LEU A 121 -7.11 -2.51 -1.06
CA LEU A 121 -6.17 -3.51 -0.52
C LEU A 121 -6.74 -4.93 -0.59
N THR A 122 -8.03 -5.08 -0.33
CA THR A 122 -8.72 -6.38 -0.40
C THR A 122 -8.73 -6.91 -1.83
N GLN A 123 -9.04 -6.06 -2.81
CA GLN A 123 -9.01 -6.42 -4.24
C GLN A 123 -7.61 -6.78 -4.71
N MET A 124 -6.58 -6.10 -4.20
CA MET A 124 -5.17 -6.40 -4.43
C MET A 124 -4.62 -7.52 -3.53
N ARG A 125 -5.50 -8.26 -2.84
CA ARG A 125 -5.17 -9.45 -2.05
C ARG A 125 -4.11 -9.26 -0.96
N PHE A 126 -4.09 -8.10 -0.30
CA PHE A 126 -3.23 -7.89 0.86
C PHE A 126 -3.60 -8.86 1.99
N ALA A 127 -2.69 -9.76 2.33
CA ALA A 127 -2.99 -10.90 3.19
C ALA A 127 -3.19 -10.55 4.67
N SER A 128 -2.60 -9.45 5.13
CA SER A 128 -2.53 -9.09 6.55
C SER A 128 -3.58 -8.07 6.99
N VAL A 129 -4.49 -7.65 6.09
CA VAL A 129 -5.58 -6.71 6.41
C VAL A 129 -6.57 -7.34 7.38
N GLN A 130 -6.92 -6.61 8.44
CA GLN A 130 -7.81 -7.08 9.50
C GLN A 130 -8.98 -6.12 9.72
N ALA A 131 -10.06 -6.58 10.32
CA ALA A 131 -11.21 -5.74 10.66
C ALA A 131 -10.83 -4.54 11.56
N ALA A 132 -9.81 -4.70 12.41
CA ALA A 132 -9.30 -3.62 13.25
C ALA A 132 -8.60 -2.50 12.47
N ASP A 133 -8.26 -2.73 11.18
CA ASP A 133 -7.61 -1.74 10.34
C ASP A 133 -8.61 -0.78 9.64
N TYR A 134 -9.93 -1.03 9.78
CA TYR A 134 -10.99 -0.21 9.16
C TYR A 134 -11.30 1.03 10.00
N TYR A 135 -10.31 1.91 10.17
CA TYR A 135 -10.51 3.14 10.92
C TYR A 135 -9.58 4.28 10.45
N PRO A 136 -9.90 5.57 10.74
CA PRO A 136 -9.22 6.71 10.08
C PRO A 136 -7.71 6.78 10.23
N ALA A 137 -7.11 6.35 11.35
CA ALA A 137 -5.67 6.42 11.52
C ALA A 137 -4.89 5.47 10.59
N THR A 138 -5.55 4.46 10.00
CA THR A 138 -4.96 3.57 9.00
C THR A 138 -4.53 4.33 7.75
N SER A 139 -5.18 5.47 7.44
CA SER A 139 -4.76 6.39 6.38
C SER A 139 -3.31 6.88 6.50
N LEU A 140 -2.74 6.79 7.70
CA LEU A 140 -1.36 7.20 8.00
C LEU A 140 -0.37 6.03 7.95
N GLY A 141 -0.86 4.83 7.65
CA GLY A 141 -0.07 3.62 7.55
C GLY A 141 0.13 2.86 8.87
N GLY A 142 -0.71 3.12 9.87
CA GLY A 142 -0.75 2.37 11.12
C GLY A 142 -1.71 1.19 11.00
N PHE A 143 -1.21 0.01 10.68
CA PHE A 143 -1.96 -1.23 10.57
C PHE A 143 -1.69 -2.15 11.77
N THR A 144 -2.56 -3.10 12.00
CA THR A 144 -2.37 -4.12 13.05
C THR A 144 -1.10 -4.94 12.79
N THR A 145 -0.91 -5.43 11.57
CA THR A 145 0.24 -6.23 11.16
C THR A 145 1.17 -5.47 10.22
N GLY A 146 0.64 -4.76 9.24
CA GLY A 146 1.37 -4.11 8.16
C GLY A 146 1.40 -4.93 6.88
N MET A 147 2.29 -4.57 5.93
CA MET A 147 2.40 -5.14 4.60
C MET A 147 3.82 -5.57 4.28
N THR A 148 3.95 -6.45 3.31
CA THR A 148 5.24 -6.86 2.74
C THR A 148 5.70 -5.90 1.65
N THR A 149 6.99 -5.95 1.32
CA THR A 149 7.51 -5.14 0.19
C THR A 149 7.00 -5.65 -1.16
N GLU A 150 6.66 -6.93 -1.24
CA GLU A 150 6.08 -7.53 -2.44
C GLU A 150 4.66 -7.02 -2.69
N GLU A 151 3.77 -7.07 -1.70
CA GLU A 151 2.40 -6.53 -1.78
C GLU A 151 2.42 -5.05 -2.18
N MET A 152 3.26 -4.25 -1.51
CA MET A 152 3.38 -2.82 -1.83
C MET A 152 3.89 -2.59 -3.26
N ALA A 153 4.91 -3.33 -3.71
CA ALA A 153 5.43 -3.19 -5.07
C ALA A 153 4.38 -3.59 -6.13
N GLY A 154 3.61 -4.68 -5.89
CA GLY A 154 2.52 -5.11 -6.76
C GLY A 154 1.40 -4.07 -6.87
N ALA A 155 1.01 -3.47 -5.75
CA ALA A 155 0.00 -2.41 -5.73
C ALA A 155 0.45 -1.15 -6.48
N TYR A 156 1.71 -0.75 -6.33
CA TYR A 156 2.25 0.37 -7.10
C TYR A 156 2.42 0.03 -8.60
N ALA A 157 2.69 -1.23 -8.95
CA ALA A 157 2.67 -1.67 -10.34
C ALA A 157 1.28 -1.53 -10.95
N ALA A 158 0.21 -1.88 -10.21
CA ALA A 158 -1.17 -1.67 -10.64
C ALA A 158 -1.49 -0.19 -10.90
N LEU A 159 -1.03 0.74 -10.04
CA LEU A 159 -1.19 2.18 -10.30
C LEU A 159 -0.53 2.60 -11.63
N SER A 160 0.63 2.03 -11.96
CA SER A 160 1.32 2.34 -13.23
C SER A 160 0.67 1.71 -14.45
N ASP A 161 -0.14 0.65 -14.26
CA ASP A 161 -0.90 -0.05 -15.29
C ASP A 161 -2.41 0.26 -15.25
N ARG A 162 -2.77 1.49 -14.94
CA ARG A 162 -4.16 1.99 -14.97
C ARG A 162 -5.13 1.20 -14.10
N GLY A 163 -4.66 0.72 -12.95
CA GLY A 163 -5.46 -0.06 -12.01
C GLY A 163 -5.53 -1.55 -12.32
N GLN A 164 -4.81 -2.05 -13.34
CA GLN A 164 -4.74 -3.49 -13.59
C GLN A 164 -3.79 -4.15 -12.59
N TYR A 165 -4.36 -4.78 -11.59
CA TYR A 165 -3.60 -5.55 -10.61
C TYR A 165 -3.47 -7.00 -11.05
N ARG A 166 -2.27 -7.55 -10.96
CA ARG A 166 -1.97 -8.97 -11.07
C ARG A 166 -1.09 -9.36 -9.88
N GLU A 167 -1.35 -10.51 -9.31
CA GLU A 167 -0.54 -11.00 -8.19
C GLU A 167 0.92 -11.17 -8.63
N PRO A 168 1.89 -10.60 -7.88
CA PRO A 168 3.30 -10.69 -8.25
C PRO A 168 3.80 -12.13 -8.25
N THR A 169 4.55 -12.50 -9.26
CA THR A 169 5.20 -13.81 -9.33
C THR A 169 6.52 -13.73 -10.07
N CYS A 170 7.48 -14.59 -9.71
CA CYS A 170 8.73 -14.78 -10.46
C CYS A 170 8.67 -15.96 -11.44
N ILE A 171 7.55 -16.71 -11.43
CA ILE A 171 7.39 -17.88 -12.31
C ILE A 171 6.99 -17.39 -13.71
N ILE A 172 7.72 -17.81 -14.72
CA ILE A 172 7.44 -17.49 -16.12
C ILE A 172 6.83 -18.69 -16.83
N LYS A 173 7.26 -19.89 -16.46
CA LYS A 173 6.88 -21.13 -17.12
C LYS A 173 7.08 -22.31 -16.19
N MET A 174 6.23 -23.32 -16.29
CA MET A 174 6.35 -24.58 -15.57
C MET A 174 6.11 -25.76 -16.53
N ILE A 175 7.10 -26.60 -16.74
CA ILE A 175 7.04 -27.70 -17.72
C ILE A 175 6.88 -29.03 -17.00
N ASN A 176 5.90 -29.83 -17.41
CA ASN A 176 5.72 -31.19 -16.94
C ASN A 176 6.67 -32.18 -17.65
N ASN A 177 6.62 -33.45 -17.24
CA ASN A 177 7.46 -34.51 -17.82
C ASN A 177 7.16 -34.83 -19.30
N GLN A 178 6.02 -34.36 -19.82
CA GLN A 178 5.64 -34.51 -21.24
C GLN A 178 6.09 -33.30 -22.08
N GLY A 179 6.71 -32.29 -21.48
CA GLY A 179 7.14 -31.07 -22.15
C GLY A 179 6.06 -30.00 -22.32
N GLU A 180 4.91 -30.19 -21.71
CA GLU A 180 3.79 -29.26 -21.73
C GLU A 180 3.96 -28.18 -20.67
N ASP A 181 3.60 -26.93 -20.99
CA ASP A 181 3.52 -25.85 -20.02
C ASP A 181 2.26 -26.01 -19.18
N ILE A 182 2.44 -26.16 -17.89
CA ILE A 182 1.36 -26.33 -16.91
C ILE A 182 1.23 -25.10 -15.99
N PHE A 183 1.92 -23.99 -16.30
CA PHE A 183 1.80 -22.76 -15.53
C PHE A 183 0.57 -21.98 -15.97
N GLU A 184 -0.37 -21.81 -15.06
CA GLU A 184 -1.50 -20.90 -15.21
C GLU A 184 -1.11 -19.57 -14.55
N ASP A 185 -1.00 -18.53 -15.37
CA ASP A 185 -0.69 -17.18 -14.88
C ASP A 185 -1.88 -16.58 -14.14
N TYR A 186 -1.62 -15.72 -13.18
CA TYR A 186 -2.67 -15.01 -12.46
C TYR A 186 -3.44 -14.08 -13.39
N GLU A 187 -4.76 -14.15 -13.32
CA GLU A 187 -5.63 -13.20 -14.02
C GLU A 187 -5.47 -11.79 -13.44
N SER A 188 -5.50 -10.80 -14.32
CA SER A 188 -5.52 -9.40 -13.89
C SER A 188 -6.92 -9.00 -13.40
N VAL A 189 -6.95 -8.19 -12.36
CA VAL A 189 -8.16 -7.62 -11.79
C VAL A 189 -8.10 -6.10 -11.94
N GLN A 190 -9.18 -5.49 -12.41
CA GLN A 190 -9.30 -4.03 -12.38
C GLN A 190 -9.62 -3.60 -10.95
N VAL A 191 -8.76 -2.81 -10.38
CA VAL A 191 -8.87 -2.23 -9.03
C VAL A 191 -9.26 -0.77 -9.14
#